data_121eaa5e9344c1f87c02f215ba091c8d
#
_entry.id   121eaa5e9344c1f87c02f215ba091c8d
#
_cell.length_a   1.000
_cell.length_b   1.000
_cell.length_c   1.000
_cell.angle_alpha   90.00
_cell.angle_beta   90.00
_cell.angle_gamma   90.00
#
_symmetry.space_group_name_H-M   'P 1'
#
loop_
_entity.id
_entity.type
_entity.pdbx_description
1 polymer ?
#
loop_
_entity_poly.entity_id
_entity_poly.type
_entity_poly.pdbx_seq_one_letter_code
_entity_poly.pdbx_strand_id
1 'polypeptide(L)'
;AKDGSKGSKKDSKEKKSESKDGKTSNNASAGQGSESTGGSSSSGGSSSSDGSATGGGSVSNSGGASAGNQGGSQQPGYVTVTVSVTSSAVGNPVSSGGTFTFNEGATVYDALCALGLSVNVHGSPYGTYVAAIGGLAEKEHGGMSGWMYSVNGVPGDRACSNYVLPNGANVVWYYVTG
;
A
#
# COMPACT_ATOMS: atom_id res chain seq x y z
N ALA A 1 59.64 -42.16 20.46
CA ALA A 1 60.14 -42.14 19.09
C ALA A 1 59.12 -41.43 18.22
N LYS A 2 59.44 -40.17 17.90
CA LYS A 2 59.76 -39.69 16.54
C LYS A 2 58.55 -39.74 15.57
N ASP A 3 58.20 -38.77 14.92
CA ASP A 3 58.67 -37.62 14.19
C ASP A 3 57.58 -37.31 13.17
N GLY A 4 57.25 -36.19 12.87
CA GLY A 4 57.68 -35.22 11.94
C GLY A 4 56.47 -34.71 11.15
N SER A 5 56.21 -33.45 11.28
CA SER A 5 56.62 -32.44 10.36
C SER A 5 55.81 -32.26 9.05
N LYS A 6 55.51 -31.02 8.83
CA LYS A 6 55.38 -30.24 7.62
C LYS A 6 53.94 -29.91 7.24
N GLY A 7 53.43 -28.72 7.29
CA GLY A 7 53.98 -27.49 6.73
C GLY A 7 53.56 -27.37 5.27
N SER A 8 52.48 -26.64 5.02
CA SER A 8 52.31 -25.98 3.71
C SER A 8 51.50 -24.70 3.89
N LYS A 9 52.21 -23.64 3.91
CA LYS A 9 51.79 -22.33 3.45
C LYS A 9 51.35 -22.44 1.99
N LYS A 10 50.24 -21.86 1.67
CA LYS A 10 50.01 -21.38 0.29
C LYS A 10 49.37 -20.01 0.34
N ASP A 11 50.27 -19.08 0.17
CA ASP A 11 50.00 -17.75 -0.33
C ASP A 11 49.26 -17.84 -1.66
N SER A 12 48.41 -16.90 -1.88
CA SER A 12 48.20 -16.27 -3.18
C SER A 12 46.86 -15.59 -3.19
N LYS A 13 46.75 -14.41 -3.32
CA LYS A 13 47.02 -13.45 -4.37
C LYS A 13 45.87 -12.51 -4.42
N GLU A 14 46.16 -11.39 -3.89
CA GLU A 14 45.53 -10.11 -4.19
C GLU A 14 45.39 -9.94 -5.70
N LYS A 15 44.19 -9.68 -6.16
CA LYS A 15 43.97 -9.14 -7.49
C LYS A 15 43.23 -7.81 -7.37
N LYS A 16 44.06 -6.81 -7.20
CA LYS A 16 43.78 -5.41 -7.51
C LYS A 16 43.45 -5.33 -9.00
N SER A 17 42.31 -4.78 -9.32
CA SER A 17 42.10 -4.20 -10.64
C SER A 17 41.52 -2.80 -10.44
N GLU A 18 42.41 -1.92 -10.77
CA GLU A 18 42.28 -0.48 -10.93
C GLU A 18 41.31 -0.12 -12.04
N SER A 19 40.54 0.91 -11.75
CA SER A 19 40.31 2.12 -12.57
C SER A 19 40.02 2.00 -14.05
N LYS A 20 38.95 2.61 -14.49
CA LYS A 20 39.12 3.71 -15.44
C LYS A 20 37.93 4.65 -15.42
N ASP A 21 38.26 5.88 -15.15
CA ASP A 21 37.53 7.09 -15.43
C ASP A 21 37.09 7.21 -16.89
N GLY A 22 35.92 7.80 -17.08
CA GLY A 22 35.44 8.24 -18.37
C GLY A 22 34.23 9.14 -18.12
N LYS A 23 34.48 10.32 -17.72
CA LYS A 23 34.52 11.64 -18.33
C LYS A 23 33.36 11.91 -19.29
N THR A 24 32.45 12.76 -18.82
CA THR A 24 31.88 13.96 -19.44
C THR A 24 31.11 13.82 -20.73
N SER A 25 29.82 14.21 -20.70
CA SER A 25 29.35 15.24 -21.63
C SER A 25 28.10 15.92 -21.11
N ASN A 26 28.24 17.18 -20.84
CA ASN A 26 27.21 18.18 -20.76
C ASN A 26 26.44 18.23 -22.08
N ASN A 27 25.13 18.31 -22.00
CA ASN A 27 24.44 19.15 -22.98
C ASN A 27 23.26 19.84 -22.30
N ALA A 28 23.49 21.09 -22.02
CA ALA A 28 22.50 22.09 -21.78
C ALA A 28 21.89 22.47 -23.13
N SER A 29 20.61 22.45 -23.24
CA SER A 29 19.92 23.22 -24.27
C SER A 29 18.71 23.89 -23.65
N ALA A 30 18.81 25.15 -23.49
CA ALA A 30 17.77 26.10 -23.25
C ALA A 30 17.00 26.36 -24.55
N GLY A 31 15.70 26.53 -24.43
CA GLY A 31 14.81 27.01 -25.48
C GLY A 31 13.47 27.25 -24.84
N GLN A 32 13.26 28.32 -24.38
CA GLN A 32 12.61 29.57 -24.63
C GLN A 32 11.36 29.49 -25.53
N GLY A 33 10.19 29.80 -24.89
CA GLY A 33 9.25 30.79 -25.39
C GLY A 33 8.10 30.29 -26.20
N SER A 34 6.90 30.49 -25.68
CA SER A 34 5.89 31.32 -26.33
C SER A 34 4.65 31.41 -25.47
N GLU A 35 4.39 32.61 -25.05
CA GLU A 35 3.09 33.12 -24.62
C GLU A 35 2.10 33.08 -25.80
N SER A 36 0.87 32.74 -25.49
CA SER A 36 -0.25 33.22 -26.30
C SER A 36 -1.50 33.40 -25.44
N THR A 37 -1.71 34.60 -25.19
CA THR A 37 -2.89 35.34 -24.74
C THR A 37 -4.16 35.06 -25.54
N GLY A 38 -5.29 35.26 -24.85
CA GLY A 38 -6.57 35.64 -25.45
C GLY A 38 -7.64 34.59 -25.21
N GLY A 39 -8.76 34.87 -24.66
CA GLY A 39 -9.65 36.00 -24.55
C GLY A 39 -10.98 35.48 -24.08
N SER A 40 -11.49 36.06 -23.10
CA SER A 40 -12.77 36.76 -22.88
C SER A 40 -14.07 36.18 -23.44
N SER A 41 -15.02 36.34 -22.54
CA SER A 41 -16.42 36.74 -22.63
C SER A 41 -17.42 35.59 -22.63
N SER A 42 -18.26 35.57 -21.69
CA SER A 42 -19.34 36.38 -21.15
C SER A 42 -20.71 35.83 -21.48
N SER A 43 -21.52 36.00 -20.48
CA SER A 43 -22.96 36.18 -20.43
C SER A 43 -23.81 34.93 -20.49
N GLY A 44 -24.64 34.64 -19.53
CA GLY A 44 -25.69 35.45 -18.97
C GLY A 44 -27.00 34.71 -19.18
N GLY A 45 -27.77 34.49 -18.13
CA GLY A 45 -29.10 33.95 -18.31
C GLY A 45 -29.77 33.54 -16.99
N SER A 46 -30.24 34.52 -16.28
CA SER A 46 -31.28 34.39 -15.23
C SER A 46 -32.61 33.99 -15.86
N SER A 47 -33.30 33.06 -15.23
CA SER A 47 -34.78 33.08 -15.29
C SER A 47 -35.35 32.36 -14.07
N SER A 48 -35.92 33.13 -13.23
CA SER A 48 -36.88 32.80 -12.20
C SER A 48 -38.18 32.26 -12.77
N SER A 49 -38.82 31.34 -12.12
CA SER A 49 -40.26 31.27 -12.09
C SER A 49 -40.74 30.50 -10.86
N ASP A 50 -41.49 31.20 -10.06
CA ASP A 50 -42.37 30.82 -8.99
C ASP A 50 -43.39 29.75 -9.40
N GLY A 51 -43.78 28.95 -8.40
CA GLY A 51 -44.92 28.05 -8.50
C GLY A 51 -45.29 27.43 -7.15
N SER A 52 -46.01 28.23 -6.35
CA SER A 52 -46.77 27.77 -5.17
C SER A 52 -47.91 26.85 -5.56
N ALA A 53 -48.17 25.80 -4.81
CA ALA A 53 -49.50 25.34 -4.39
C ALA A 53 -49.44 24.16 -3.38
N THR A 54 -49.75 24.44 -2.16
CA THR A 54 -50.70 23.84 -1.18
C THR A 54 -51.31 22.46 -1.46
N GLY A 55 -51.32 21.66 -0.38
CA GLY A 55 -52.21 20.53 -0.14
C GLY A 55 -51.57 19.46 0.72
N GLY A 56 -51.75 19.41 1.91
CA GLY A 56 -52.52 18.98 3.00
C GLY A 56 -52.82 17.49 2.98
N GLY A 57 -52.34 16.77 4.06
CA GLY A 57 -52.70 15.38 4.27
C GLY A 57 -51.90 14.75 5.42
N SER A 58 -52.26 15.08 6.64
CA SER A 58 -51.88 14.28 7.84
C SER A 58 -52.55 12.92 7.79
N VAL A 59 -51.79 11.86 7.93
CA VAL A 59 -52.25 10.61 8.54
C VAL A 59 -51.16 10.06 9.42
N SER A 60 -51.39 10.21 10.71
CA SER A 60 -50.75 9.45 11.78
C SER A 60 -51.05 7.97 11.62
N ASN A 61 -50.04 7.15 11.61
CA ASN A 61 -50.22 5.76 12.05
C ASN A 61 -49.07 5.33 12.93
N SER A 62 -49.43 5.19 14.17
CA SER A 62 -48.61 4.62 15.24
C SER A 62 -48.49 3.13 15.01
N GLY A 63 -47.33 2.59 15.31
CA GLY A 63 -47.24 1.20 15.71
C GLY A 63 -46.15 0.40 15.06
N GLY A 64 -45.19 -0.01 15.88
CA GLY A 64 -44.30 -1.10 15.53
C GLY A 64 -42.87 -0.87 15.89
N ALA A 65 -42.53 -1.06 17.16
CA ALA A 65 -41.16 -1.31 17.54
C ALA A 65 -40.65 -2.54 16.79
N SER A 66 -39.62 -2.37 16.01
CA SER A 66 -38.84 -3.48 15.54
C SER A 66 -37.38 -3.16 15.78
N ALA A 67 -36.80 -4.03 16.60
CA ALA A 67 -35.45 -4.03 17.08
C ALA A 67 -34.42 -3.87 15.94
N GLY A 68 -33.39 -3.12 16.29
CA GLY A 68 -32.19 -2.85 15.56
C GLY A 68 -31.72 -3.91 14.59
N ASN A 69 -31.62 -3.48 13.37
CA ASN A 69 -30.59 -3.92 12.49
C ASN A 69 -29.77 -2.67 12.19
N GLN A 70 -28.67 -2.49 12.90
CA GLN A 70 -27.63 -1.59 12.49
C GLN A 70 -26.93 -2.23 11.29
N GLY A 71 -27.64 -2.31 10.19
CA GLY A 71 -27.07 -2.45 8.89
C GLY A 71 -26.40 -1.12 8.57
N GLY A 72 -25.09 -1.02 8.75
CA GLY A 72 -24.32 0.08 8.19
C GLY A 72 -24.69 0.19 6.72
N SER A 73 -25.22 1.36 6.33
CA SER A 73 -25.52 1.67 4.95
C SER A 73 -24.23 1.52 4.16
N GLN A 74 -24.03 0.38 3.52
CA GLN A 74 -22.99 0.19 2.54
C GLN A 74 -23.34 1.09 1.38
N GLN A 75 -22.59 2.17 1.26
CA GLN A 75 -22.65 2.99 0.05
C GLN A 75 -22.14 2.09 -1.08
N PRO A 76 -22.96 1.83 -2.11
CA PRO A 76 -22.55 0.95 -3.19
C PRO A 76 -21.27 1.44 -3.83
N GLY A 77 -20.29 0.58 -3.99
CA GLY A 77 -19.05 0.87 -4.71
C GLY A 77 -17.85 1.24 -3.85
N TYR A 78 -17.96 1.32 -2.51
CA TYR A 78 -16.83 1.64 -1.63
C TYR A 78 -16.70 0.65 -0.49
N VAL A 79 -15.44 0.39 -0.09
CA VAL A 79 -15.09 -0.39 1.09
C VAL A 79 -14.20 0.42 2.02
N THR A 80 -14.49 0.41 3.31
CA THR A 80 -13.64 1.02 4.33
C THR A 80 -12.83 -0.08 5.00
N VAL A 81 -11.51 0.10 5.05
CA VAL A 81 -10.55 -0.88 5.51
C VAL A 81 -9.62 -0.25 6.53
N THR A 82 -9.40 -0.93 7.64
CA THR A 82 -8.32 -0.59 8.59
C THR A 82 -7.11 -1.45 8.27
N VAL A 83 -5.95 -0.82 8.09
CA VAL A 83 -4.70 -1.52 7.83
C VAL A 83 -3.65 -1.11 8.84
N SER A 84 -2.86 -2.06 9.31
CA SER A 84 -1.74 -1.85 10.21
C SER A 84 -0.54 -2.68 9.80
N VAL A 85 0.65 -2.17 10.11
CA VAL A 85 1.94 -2.83 9.90
C VAL A 85 2.68 -2.86 11.22
N THR A 86 3.22 -4.00 11.60
CA THR A 86 4.02 -4.17 12.82
C THR A 86 5.20 -5.09 12.56
N SER A 87 6.34 -4.75 13.13
CA SER A 87 7.54 -5.59 13.14
C SER A 87 7.98 -5.93 14.57
N SER A 88 7.01 -6.17 15.45
CA SER A 88 7.22 -6.41 16.88
C SER A 88 8.17 -7.57 17.18
N ALA A 89 8.25 -8.57 16.31
CA ALA A 89 9.17 -9.69 16.44
C ALA A 89 10.66 -9.27 16.41
N VAL A 90 10.96 -8.08 15.87
CA VAL A 90 12.32 -7.54 15.73
C VAL A 90 12.48 -6.16 16.37
N GLY A 91 11.69 -5.86 17.41
CA GLY A 91 11.76 -4.59 18.13
C GLY A 91 10.98 -3.44 17.50
N ASN A 92 10.13 -3.75 16.53
CA ASN A 92 9.18 -2.81 15.88
C ASN A 92 9.83 -1.63 15.14
N PRO A 93 10.90 -1.84 14.33
CA PRO A 93 11.50 -0.76 13.55
C PRO A 93 10.55 -0.21 12.49
N VAL A 94 9.56 -1.00 12.05
CA VAL A 94 8.50 -0.58 11.12
C VAL A 94 7.15 -0.74 11.81
N SER A 95 6.43 0.36 11.96
CA SER A 95 5.09 0.39 12.52
C SER A 95 4.30 1.52 11.87
N SER A 96 3.11 1.21 11.40
CA SER A 96 2.20 2.19 10.79
C SER A 96 0.77 1.66 10.82
N GLY A 97 -0.21 2.54 10.63
CA GLY A 97 -1.60 2.12 10.53
C GLY A 97 -2.51 3.28 10.15
N GLY A 98 -3.66 2.91 9.62
CA GLY A 98 -4.68 3.88 9.20
C GLY A 98 -5.95 3.20 8.74
N THR A 99 -7.00 4.01 8.55
CA THR A 99 -8.26 3.59 7.97
C THR A 99 -8.47 4.34 6.67
N PHE A 100 -8.76 3.61 5.62
CA PHE A 100 -8.87 4.13 4.27
C PHE A 100 -10.15 3.64 3.61
N THR A 101 -10.67 4.45 2.69
CA THR A 101 -11.82 4.09 1.85
C THR A 101 -11.33 3.86 0.42
N PHE A 102 -11.70 2.74 -0.14
CA PHE A 102 -11.36 2.32 -1.50
C PHE A 102 -12.61 2.04 -2.31
N ASN A 103 -12.47 1.98 -3.62
CA ASN A 103 -13.48 1.38 -4.48
C ASN A 103 -13.58 -0.12 -4.19
N GLU A 104 -14.76 -0.70 -4.43
CA GLU A 104 -14.93 -2.15 -4.40
C GLU A 104 -13.91 -2.84 -5.31
N GLY A 105 -13.39 -3.97 -4.86
CA GLY A 105 -12.34 -4.71 -5.56
C GLY A 105 -10.93 -4.39 -5.08
N ALA A 106 -10.76 -3.43 -4.16
CA ALA A 106 -9.47 -3.15 -3.54
C ALA A 106 -8.90 -4.37 -2.83
N THR A 107 -7.59 -4.54 -2.92
CA THR A 107 -6.86 -5.70 -2.42
C THR A 107 -6.08 -5.39 -1.14
N VAL A 108 -5.57 -6.43 -0.49
CA VAL A 108 -4.64 -6.29 0.65
C VAL A 108 -3.40 -5.48 0.25
N TYR A 109 -2.94 -5.60 -0.99
CA TYR A 109 -1.82 -4.83 -1.51
C TYR A 109 -2.16 -3.34 -1.63
N ASP A 110 -3.35 -2.99 -2.12
CA ASP A 110 -3.79 -1.59 -2.22
C ASP A 110 -3.87 -0.93 -0.84
N ALA A 111 -4.37 -1.66 0.16
CA ALA A 111 -4.43 -1.19 1.54
C ALA A 111 -3.03 -0.94 2.14
N LEU A 112 -2.05 -1.81 1.84
CA LEU A 112 -0.66 -1.61 2.27
C LEU A 112 -0.07 -0.34 1.63
N CYS A 113 -0.26 -0.16 0.32
CA CYS A 113 0.24 1.00 -0.41
C CYS A 113 -0.34 2.32 0.09
N ALA A 114 -1.57 2.33 0.59
CA ALA A 114 -2.24 3.51 1.13
C ALA A 114 -1.55 4.07 2.39
N LEU A 115 -0.76 3.27 3.10
CA LEU A 115 0.03 3.73 4.25
C LEU A 115 1.22 4.63 3.86
N GLY A 116 1.58 4.70 2.57
CA GLY A 116 2.70 5.52 2.09
C GLY A 116 4.08 5.03 2.50
N LEU A 117 4.19 3.80 2.99
CA LEU A 117 5.48 3.17 3.28
C LEU A 117 6.17 2.74 1.98
N SER A 118 7.51 2.70 2.00
CA SER A 118 8.24 2.05 0.91
C SER A 118 7.97 0.56 0.92
N VAL A 119 7.56 0.00 -0.22
CA VAL A 119 7.23 -1.41 -0.38
C VAL A 119 8.03 -1.97 -1.56
N ASN A 120 8.84 -3.00 -1.31
CA ASN A 120 9.48 -3.76 -2.36
C ASN A 120 8.69 -5.05 -2.60
N VAL A 121 8.45 -5.33 -3.87
CA VAL A 121 7.65 -6.49 -4.28
C VAL A 121 8.33 -7.31 -5.37
N HIS A 122 8.01 -8.58 -5.39
CA HIS A 122 8.32 -9.48 -6.50
C HIS A 122 7.02 -9.97 -7.13
N GLY A 123 6.96 -9.90 -8.45
CA GLY A 123 5.88 -10.52 -9.20
C GLY A 123 6.09 -12.04 -9.30
N SER A 124 5.01 -12.78 -9.19
CA SER A 124 4.99 -14.23 -9.41
C SER A 124 3.75 -14.64 -10.20
N PRO A 125 3.71 -15.84 -10.77
CA PRO A 125 2.50 -16.37 -11.40
C PRO A 125 1.30 -16.44 -10.47
N TYR A 126 1.55 -16.44 -9.17
CA TYR A 126 0.51 -16.50 -8.12
C TYR A 126 0.11 -15.12 -7.59
N GLY A 127 0.67 -14.04 -8.11
CA GLY A 127 0.42 -12.67 -7.69
C GLY A 127 1.64 -11.98 -7.07
N THR A 128 1.40 -10.85 -6.41
CA THR A 128 2.45 -10.01 -5.82
C THR A 128 2.89 -10.56 -4.46
N TYR A 129 4.19 -10.72 -4.29
CA TYR A 129 4.85 -11.05 -3.03
C TYR A 129 5.56 -9.81 -2.48
N VAL A 130 5.34 -9.50 -1.21
CA VAL A 130 5.98 -8.36 -0.54
C VAL A 130 7.28 -8.81 0.11
N ALA A 131 8.39 -8.30 -0.43
CA ALA A 131 9.75 -8.64 0.02
C ALA A 131 10.26 -7.69 1.11
N ALA A 132 9.84 -6.42 1.11
CA ALA A 132 10.21 -5.47 2.15
C ALA A 132 9.13 -4.42 2.36
N ILE A 133 8.99 -3.96 3.61
CA ILE A 133 8.14 -2.83 3.99
C ILE A 133 8.98 -1.90 4.87
N GLY A 134 8.97 -0.58 4.54
CA GLY A 134 9.63 0.43 5.35
C GLY A 134 11.14 0.22 5.50
N GLY A 135 11.78 -0.47 4.55
CA GLY A 135 13.20 -0.79 4.58
C GLY A 135 13.56 -2.10 5.27
N LEU A 136 12.62 -2.75 5.99
CA LEU A 136 12.85 -4.07 6.58
C LEU A 136 12.52 -5.16 5.55
N ALA A 137 13.54 -5.90 5.15
CA ALA A 137 13.43 -6.92 4.11
C ALA A 137 13.22 -8.33 4.68
N GLU A 138 12.74 -9.23 3.84
CA GLU A 138 12.75 -10.66 4.11
C GLU A 138 14.17 -11.15 4.33
N LYS A 139 14.33 -12.21 5.11
CA LYS A 139 15.62 -12.89 5.40
C LYS A 139 16.64 -12.06 6.19
N GLU A 140 16.29 -10.85 6.64
CA GLU A 140 17.19 -10.03 7.48
C GLU A 140 17.36 -10.60 8.90
N HIS A 141 16.36 -11.31 9.41
CA HIS A 141 16.34 -11.86 10.76
C HIS A 141 16.17 -13.39 10.77
N GLY A 142 16.91 -14.06 9.88
CA GLY A 142 16.85 -15.50 9.69
C GLY A 142 16.33 -15.88 8.30
N GLY A 143 16.73 -17.02 7.79
CA GLY A 143 16.47 -17.44 6.41
C GLY A 143 14.99 -17.60 6.03
N MET A 144 14.13 -17.75 7.05
CA MET A 144 12.68 -17.86 6.89
C MET A 144 11.93 -16.60 7.34
N SER A 145 12.65 -15.55 7.76
CA SER A 145 12.03 -14.30 8.17
C SER A 145 11.42 -13.55 6.99
N GLY A 146 10.31 -12.86 7.22
CA GLY A 146 9.62 -12.12 6.17
C GLY A 146 8.29 -11.54 6.61
N TRP A 147 7.62 -10.91 5.65
CA TRP A 147 6.34 -10.28 5.86
C TRP A 147 5.17 -11.21 5.57
N MET A 148 4.27 -11.27 6.52
CA MET A 148 3.01 -12.00 6.43
C MET A 148 1.84 -11.03 6.63
N TYR A 149 0.67 -11.41 6.19
CA TYR A 149 -0.53 -10.62 6.47
C TYR A 149 -1.68 -11.50 6.98
N SER A 150 -2.59 -10.87 7.69
CA SER A 150 -3.88 -11.45 8.07
C SER A 150 -5.01 -10.49 7.75
N VAL A 151 -6.18 -11.04 7.50
CA VAL A 151 -7.43 -10.29 7.32
C VAL A 151 -8.43 -10.76 8.36
N ASN A 152 -8.93 -9.84 9.18
CA ASN A 152 -9.83 -10.14 10.29
C ASN A 152 -9.29 -11.24 11.23
N GLY A 153 -7.97 -11.25 11.46
CA GLY A 153 -7.28 -12.21 12.31
C GLY A 153 -6.97 -13.57 11.66
N VAL A 154 -7.38 -13.78 10.40
CA VAL A 154 -7.08 -15.01 9.65
C VAL A 154 -5.86 -14.77 8.77
N PRO A 155 -4.79 -15.59 8.88
CA PRO A 155 -3.64 -15.50 8.00
C PRO A 155 -4.03 -15.60 6.53
N GLY A 156 -3.38 -14.80 5.68
CA GLY A 156 -3.63 -14.80 4.25
C GLY A 156 -3.25 -16.14 3.60
N ASP A 157 -4.13 -16.65 2.78
CA ASP A 157 -3.99 -17.95 2.06
C ASP A 157 -3.56 -17.76 0.59
N ARG A 158 -3.36 -16.54 0.16
CA ARG A 158 -3.03 -16.19 -1.23
C ARG A 158 -2.15 -14.96 -1.30
N ALA A 159 -1.69 -14.60 -2.50
CA ALA A 159 -0.93 -13.37 -2.70
C ALA A 159 -1.78 -12.14 -2.35
N CYS A 160 -1.16 -11.12 -1.75
CA CYS A 160 -1.86 -9.92 -1.27
C CYS A 160 -2.59 -9.14 -2.39
N SER A 161 -2.11 -9.23 -3.63
CA SER A 161 -2.77 -8.64 -4.80
C SER A 161 -4.02 -9.40 -5.27
N ASN A 162 -4.21 -10.63 -4.80
CA ASN A 162 -5.34 -11.48 -5.18
C ASN A 162 -6.39 -11.60 -4.07
N TYR A 163 -6.15 -10.97 -2.93
CA TYR A 163 -7.11 -10.97 -1.82
C TYR A 163 -7.92 -9.69 -1.87
N VAL A 164 -9.15 -9.77 -2.36
CA VAL A 164 -10.10 -8.65 -2.39
C VAL A 164 -10.68 -8.43 -1.00
N LEU A 165 -10.66 -7.20 -0.54
CA LEU A 165 -11.07 -6.82 0.79
C LEU A 165 -12.58 -6.57 0.88
N PRO A 166 -13.27 -7.17 1.86
CA PRO A 166 -14.64 -6.80 2.17
C PRO A 166 -14.70 -5.48 2.93
N ASN A 167 -15.84 -4.83 2.91
CA ASN A 167 -16.06 -3.63 3.71
C ASN A 167 -15.91 -3.94 5.21
N GLY A 168 -15.24 -3.05 5.94
CA GLY A 168 -14.95 -3.22 7.37
C GLY A 168 -13.78 -4.17 7.65
N ALA A 169 -13.02 -4.58 6.63
CA ALA A 169 -11.86 -5.45 6.83
C ALA A 169 -10.79 -4.80 7.72
N ASN A 170 -10.19 -5.63 8.57
CA ASN A 170 -9.01 -5.28 9.34
C ASN A 170 -7.82 -6.10 8.81
N VAL A 171 -6.87 -5.40 8.19
CA VAL A 171 -5.65 -5.98 7.62
C VAL A 171 -4.49 -5.72 8.55
N VAL A 172 -3.77 -6.76 8.93
CA VAL A 172 -2.56 -6.66 9.74
C VAL A 172 -1.40 -7.28 8.98
N TRP A 173 -0.39 -6.47 8.68
CA TRP A 173 0.90 -6.93 8.20
C TRP A 173 1.84 -7.10 9.38
N TYR A 174 2.49 -8.23 9.47
CA TYR A 174 3.41 -8.54 10.57
C TYR A 174 4.67 -9.24 10.05
N TYR A 175 5.79 -8.90 10.69
CA TYR A 175 7.07 -9.52 10.38
C TYR A 175 7.25 -10.76 11.24
N VAL A 176 7.70 -11.86 10.63
CA VAL A 176 8.05 -13.10 11.31
C VAL A 176 9.55 -13.35 11.23
N THR A 177 10.10 -13.93 12.27
CA THR A 177 11.50 -14.40 12.33
C THR A 177 11.54 -15.88 12.06
N GLY A 178 12.61 -16.36 11.44
CA GLY A 178 12.81 -17.78 11.11
C GLY A 178 13.80 -18.46 12.04
#